data_1d9cb8fcc864d9504060f299f41549fb
#
_entry.id   1d9cb8fcc864d9504060f299f41549fb
#
_cell.length_a   1.000
_cell.length_b   1.000
_cell.length_c   1.000
_cell.angle_alpha   90.00
_cell.angle_beta   90.00
_cell.angle_gamma   90.00
#
_symmetry.space_group_name_H-M   'P 1'
#
loop_
_entity.id
_entity.type
_entity.pdbx_description
1 polymer ?
#
loop_
_entity_poly.entity_id
_entity_poly.type
_entity_poly.pdbx_seq_one_letter_code
_entity_poly.pdbx_strand_id
1 'polypeptide(L)'
;KCNLVRVSSIFPPNCKIVSKAQGIKLLKPGQIVFCVMSDNSTNEPNRMISASVGLAVPAEPNHYGYLSEHHAFGETSEISGDYAEDLAATMLASTLGIEFDPEKNYDERKEIYRMSGAIVKSRNTTQSARCDKRGLWSTVVAAAVFLL
;
A
#
# COMPACT_ATOMS: atom_id res chain seq x y z
N LYS A 1 8.46 -14.88 -11.88
CA LYS A 1 9.02 -15.02 -13.24
C LYS A 1 9.16 -13.68 -13.99
N CYS A 2 8.91 -12.57 -13.34
CA CYS A 2 9.11 -11.22 -13.88
C CYS A 2 10.27 -10.53 -13.18
N ASN A 3 10.86 -9.53 -13.83
CA ASN A 3 11.83 -8.65 -13.22
C ASN A 3 11.08 -7.47 -12.61
N LEU A 4 11.31 -7.17 -11.34
CA LEU A 4 10.65 -6.09 -10.61
C LEU A 4 11.55 -4.85 -10.57
N VAL A 5 10.97 -3.70 -10.89
CA VAL A 5 11.60 -2.39 -10.73
C VAL A 5 10.76 -1.58 -9.75
N ARG A 6 11.32 -1.23 -8.62
CA ARG A 6 10.66 -0.34 -7.65
C ARG A 6 10.61 1.09 -8.20
N VAL A 7 9.48 1.73 -8.05
CA VAL A 7 9.24 3.12 -8.46
C VAL A 7 8.70 3.93 -7.30
N SER A 8 8.56 5.24 -7.50
CA SER A 8 8.03 6.16 -6.50
C SER A 8 6.54 5.94 -6.23
N SER A 9 6.06 6.55 -5.15
CA SER A 9 4.74 6.33 -4.55
C SER A 9 3.57 6.99 -5.31
N ILE A 10 3.66 7.19 -6.62
CA ILE A 10 2.58 7.80 -7.42
C ILE A 10 1.69 6.73 -8.04
N PHE A 11 0.38 6.84 -7.78
CA PHE A 11 -0.65 6.12 -8.52
C PHE A 11 -0.99 6.92 -9.78
N PRO A 12 -0.70 6.39 -10.99
CA PRO A 12 -0.86 7.17 -12.22
C PRO A 12 -2.32 7.52 -12.53
N PRO A 13 -2.58 8.65 -13.23
CA PRO A 13 -3.91 9.00 -13.70
C PRO A 13 -4.51 7.94 -14.61
N ASN A 14 -5.83 7.83 -14.61
CA ASN A 14 -6.59 6.91 -15.46
C ASN A 14 -6.28 5.42 -15.26
N CYS A 15 -5.52 5.04 -14.23
CA CYS A 15 -5.25 3.65 -13.92
C CYS A 15 -6.48 2.91 -13.38
N LYS A 16 -6.65 1.67 -13.84
CA LYS A 16 -7.67 0.76 -13.30
C LYS A 16 -7.02 -0.24 -12.34
N ILE A 17 -7.66 -0.40 -11.18
CA ILE A 17 -7.22 -1.38 -10.21
C ILE A 17 -7.86 -2.72 -10.56
N VAL A 18 -7.04 -3.72 -10.81
CA VAL A 18 -7.49 -5.10 -11.08
C VAL A 18 -7.14 -6.02 -9.91
N SER A 19 -7.86 -7.13 -9.80
CA SER A 19 -7.54 -8.14 -8.78
C SER A 19 -6.20 -8.83 -9.09
N LYS A 20 -5.55 -9.38 -8.05
CA LYS A 20 -4.34 -10.19 -8.22
C LYS A 20 -4.52 -11.31 -9.25
N ALA A 21 -5.66 -12.00 -9.22
CA ALA A 21 -5.96 -13.09 -10.15
C ALA A 21 -6.04 -12.64 -11.60
N GLN A 22 -6.59 -11.46 -11.85
CA GLN A 22 -6.63 -10.83 -13.18
C GLN A 22 -5.24 -10.36 -13.61
N GLY A 23 -4.53 -9.65 -12.73
CA GLY A 23 -3.20 -9.11 -13.04
C GLY A 23 -2.17 -10.18 -13.37
N ILE A 24 -2.15 -11.29 -12.63
CA ILE A 24 -1.23 -12.40 -12.90
C ILE A 24 -1.38 -12.97 -14.32
N LYS A 25 -2.59 -13.01 -14.86
CA LYS A 25 -2.83 -13.50 -16.23
C LYS A 25 -2.25 -12.60 -17.33
N LEU A 26 -2.03 -11.34 -17.01
CA LEU A 26 -1.46 -10.36 -17.94
C LEU A 26 0.07 -10.33 -17.92
N LEU A 27 0.69 -10.96 -16.91
CA LEU A 27 2.14 -11.02 -16.78
C LEU A 27 2.74 -12.12 -17.64
N LYS A 28 3.85 -11.80 -18.30
CA LYS A 28 4.62 -12.75 -19.12
C LYS A 28 5.95 -13.11 -18.43
N PRO A 29 6.42 -14.36 -18.56
CA PRO A 29 7.75 -14.73 -18.04
C PRO A 29 8.85 -13.84 -18.63
N GLY A 30 9.76 -13.37 -17.77
CA GLY A 30 10.86 -12.48 -18.14
C GLY A 30 10.49 -11.00 -18.32
N GLN A 31 9.20 -10.64 -18.25
CA GLN A 31 8.76 -9.27 -18.37
C GLN A 31 9.36 -8.39 -17.28
N ILE A 32 9.72 -7.16 -17.62
CA ILE A 32 10.05 -6.11 -16.67
C ILE A 32 8.74 -5.43 -16.28
N VAL A 33 8.48 -5.35 -14.97
CA VAL A 33 7.31 -4.69 -14.40
C VAL A 33 7.71 -3.70 -13.32
N PHE A 34 7.05 -2.56 -13.31
CA PHE A 34 7.23 -1.55 -12.27
C PHE A 34 6.30 -1.85 -11.09
N CYS A 35 6.76 -1.57 -9.88
CA CYS A 35 5.95 -1.78 -8.68
C CYS A 35 6.30 -0.80 -7.56
N VAL A 36 5.30 -0.51 -6.72
CA VAL A 36 5.50 -0.01 -5.36
C VAL A 36 5.45 -1.24 -4.46
N MET A 37 6.47 -1.47 -3.65
CA MET A 37 6.61 -2.71 -2.90
C MET A 37 7.20 -2.47 -1.52
N SER A 38 6.50 -2.94 -0.51
CA SER A 38 6.97 -3.06 0.86
C SER A 38 7.37 -4.50 1.16
N ASP A 39 8.47 -4.68 1.86
CA ASP A 39 8.91 -6.00 2.35
C ASP A 39 9.54 -5.89 3.74
N ASN A 40 9.47 -6.98 4.48
CA ASN A 40 10.13 -7.11 5.77
C ASN A 40 10.62 -8.54 5.97
N SER A 41 11.79 -8.69 6.56
CA SER A 41 12.43 -9.99 6.78
C SER A 41 13.16 -10.05 8.11
N THR A 42 13.06 -11.18 8.80
CA THR A 42 13.85 -11.46 9.99
C THR A 42 13.94 -12.96 10.26
N ASN A 43 14.92 -13.34 11.05
CA ASN A 43 15.05 -14.68 11.62
C ASN A 43 14.86 -14.71 13.15
N GLU A 44 14.37 -13.59 13.74
CA GLU A 44 14.06 -13.58 15.16
C GLU A 44 12.91 -14.55 15.47
N PRO A 45 13.11 -15.51 16.40
CA PRO A 45 12.07 -16.48 16.75
C PRO A 45 10.79 -15.80 17.24
N ASN A 46 9.65 -16.25 16.74
CA ASN A 46 8.32 -15.76 17.12
C ASN A 46 8.05 -14.26 16.88
N ARG A 47 8.94 -13.54 16.20
CA ARG A 47 8.73 -12.13 15.86
C ARG A 47 7.55 -11.98 14.90
N MET A 48 6.64 -11.05 15.18
CA MET A 48 5.64 -10.63 14.23
C MET A 48 6.28 -9.63 13.26
N ILE A 49 6.07 -9.84 11.97
CA ILE A 49 6.49 -8.92 10.89
C ILE A 49 5.33 -8.61 9.98
N SER A 50 5.30 -7.41 9.45
CA SER A 50 4.30 -6.97 8.49
C SER A 50 4.92 -6.14 7.36
N ALA A 51 4.28 -6.14 6.20
CA ALA A 51 4.55 -5.29 5.07
C ALA A 51 3.23 -4.88 4.43
N SER A 52 3.07 -3.59 4.12
CA SER A 52 1.83 -3.00 3.63
C SER A 52 2.08 -2.01 2.51
N VAL A 53 1.17 -1.95 1.57
CA VAL A 53 1.06 -0.88 0.58
C VAL A 53 -0.32 -0.26 0.71
N GLY A 54 -0.37 1.03 1.02
CA GLY A 54 -1.58 1.83 1.03
C GLY A 54 -1.83 2.47 -0.34
N LEU A 55 -3.07 2.81 -0.62
CA LEU A 55 -3.51 3.43 -1.85
C LEU A 55 -4.57 4.47 -1.56
N ALA A 56 -4.44 5.65 -2.16
CA ALA A 56 -5.47 6.68 -2.21
C ALA A 56 -5.70 7.15 -3.66
N VAL A 57 -6.96 7.16 -4.08
CA VAL A 57 -7.38 7.49 -5.45
C VAL A 57 -8.21 8.76 -5.44
N PRO A 58 -7.85 9.80 -6.24
CA PRO A 58 -8.63 11.02 -6.34
C PRO A 58 -9.93 10.80 -7.11
N ALA A 59 -10.91 11.69 -6.91
CA ALA A 59 -12.18 11.72 -7.65
C ALA A 59 -11.97 12.07 -9.12
N GLU A 60 -11.06 12.99 -9.38
CA GLU A 60 -10.73 13.45 -10.73
C GLU A 60 -9.81 12.43 -11.44
N PRO A 61 -10.28 11.75 -12.50
CA PRO A 61 -9.51 10.69 -13.15
C PRO A 61 -8.17 11.13 -13.74
N ASN A 62 -8.04 12.40 -14.09
CA ASN A 62 -6.81 12.97 -14.67
C ASN A 62 -5.78 13.38 -13.60
N HIS A 63 -6.14 13.33 -12.33
CA HIS A 63 -5.21 13.55 -11.24
C HIS A 63 -4.52 12.25 -10.84
N TYR A 64 -3.29 12.35 -10.37
CA TYR A 64 -2.59 11.22 -9.78
C TYR A 64 -3.02 11.02 -8.32
N GLY A 65 -2.99 9.77 -7.88
CA GLY A 65 -3.14 9.41 -6.48
C GLY A 65 -1.82 9.05 -5.84
N TYR A 66 -1.88 8.43 -4.67
CA TYR A 66 -0.70 8.01 -3.93
C TYR A 66 -0.75 6.53 -3.58
N LEU A 67 0.43 5.94 -3.56
CA LEU A 67 0.75 4.65 -2.97
C LEU A 67 1.75 4.90 -1.85
N SER A 68 1.56 4.30 -0.71
CA SER A 68 2.49 4.35 0.43
C SER A 68 3.09 2.98 0.69
N GLU A 69 4.22 2.93 1.33
CA GLU A 69 4.86 1.71 1.81
C GLU A 69 5.02 1.78 3.32
N HIS A 70 4.70 0.69 4.00
CA HIS A 70 4.96 0.54 5.43
C HIS A 70 5.40 -0.88 5.74
N HIS A 71 6.36 -1.01 6.64
CA HIS A 71 6.75 -2.30 7.21
C HIS A 71 7.07 -2.14 8.69
N ALA A 72 6.74 -3.15 9.47
CA ALA A 72 6.89 -3.06 10.91
C ALA A 72 7.21 -4.40 11.57
N PHE A 73 7.77 -4.28 12.77
CA PHE A 73 7.95 -5.37 13.72
C PHE A 73 6.93 -5.25 14.85
N GLY A 74 6.24 -6.33 15.16
CA GLY A 74 5.28 -6.37 16.26
C GLY A 74 3.86 -5.93 15.89
N GLU A 75 3.63 -5.37 14.71
CA GLU A 75 2.32 -4.97 14.25
C GLU A 75 1.54 -6.12 13.61
N THR A 76 0.22 -6.12 13.84
CA THR A 76 -0.72 -6.98 13.12
C THR A 76 -0.91 -6.47 11.69
N SER A 77 -1.52 -7.30 10.82
CA SER A 77 -1.85 -6.88 9.46
C SER A 77 -2.84 -5.71 9.43
N GLU A 78 -3.74 -5.63 10.41
CA GLU A 78 -4.69 -4.54 10.54
C GLU A 78 -3.98 -3.22 10.85
N ILE A 79 -3.19 -3.15 11.92
CA ILE A 79 -2.46 -1.95 12.31
C ILE A 79 -1.54 -1.45 11.19
N SER A 80 -0.75 -2.37 10.61
CA SER A 80 0.19 -2.05 9.54
C SER A 80 -0.53 -1.59 8.26
N GLY A 81 -1.67 -2.21 7.95
CA GLY A 81 -2.49 -1.85 6.80
C GLY A 81 -3.14 -0.48 6.93
N ASP A 82 -3.74 -0.21 8.08
CA ASP A 82 -4.39 1.08 8.37
C ASP A 82 -3.38 2.22 8.36
N TYR A 83 -2.19 2.01 8.90
CA TYR A 83 -1.12 3.00 8.83
C TYR A 83 -0.71 3.32 7.39
N ALA A 84 -0.52 2.31 6.55
CA ALA A 84 -0.17 2.52 5.15
C ALA A 84 -1.29 3.23 4.38
N GLU A 85 -2.55 2.85 4.62
CA GLU A 85 -3.71 3.49 4.02
C GLU A 85 -3.84 4.96 4.42
N ASP A 86 -3.69 5.25 5.71
CA ASP A 86 -3.69 6.60 6.26
C ASP A 86 -2.60 7.47 5.61
N LEU A 87 -1.39 6.95 5.50
CA LEU A 87 -0.28 7.67 4.90
C LEU A 87 -0.58 8.06 3.43
N ALA A 88 -1.10 7.13 2.63
CA ALA A 88 -1.48 7.40 1.24
C ALA A 88 -2.62 8.44 1.15
N ALA A 89 -3.64 8.32 2.00
CA ALA A 89 -4.77 9.25 2.05
C ALA A 89 -4.33 10.65 2.50
N THR A 90 -3.46 10.74 3.49
CA THR A 90 -2.88 11.99 3.99
C THR A 90 -2.05 12.72 2.93
N MET A 91 -1.22 11.99 2.19
CA MET A 91 -0.45 12.56 1.07
C MET A 91 -1.37 13.12 -0.01
N LEU A 92 -2.42 12.39 -0.37
CA LEU A 92 -3.39 12.85 -1.36
C LEU A 92 -4.19 14.05 -0.86
N ALA A 93 -4.68 14.02 0.37
CA ALA A 93 -5.42 15.12 1.00
C ALA A 93 -4.59 16.41 1.02
N SER A 94 -3.32 16.31 1.42
CA SER A 94 -2.39 17.45 1.42
C SER A 94 -2.18 18.04 0.02
N THR A 95 -2.05 17.19 -0.99
CA THR A 95 -1.89 17.61 -2.38
C THR A 95 -3.14 18.30 -2.93
N LEU A 96 -4.32 17.84 -2.52
CA LEU A 96 -5.61 18.40 -2.93
C LEU A 96 -6.04 19.63 -2.09
N GLY A 97 -5.25 20.03 -1.10
CA GLY A 97 -5.56 21.15 -0.21
C GLY A 97 -6.76 20.89 0.72
N ILE A 98 -7.03 19.62 1.05
CA ILE A 98 -8.06 19.26 2.02
C ILE A 98 -7.54 19.58 3.42
N GLU A 99 -8.23 20.47 4.13
CA GLU A 99 -7.89 20.79 5.52
C GLU A 99 -8.29 19.63 6.44
N PHE A 100 -7.38 19.19 7.27
CA PHE A 100 -7.59 18.18 8.29
C PHE A 100 -6.66 18.41 9.49
N ASP A 101 -7.05 17.91 10.65
CA ASP A 101 -6.22 17.94 11.84
C ASP A 101 -5.35 16.68 11.90
N PRO A 102 -4.02 16.79 11.77
CA PRO A 102 -3.12 15.63 11.77
C PRO A 102 -3.08 14.89 13.11
N GLU A 103 -3.48 15.53 14.21
CA GLU A 103 -3.52 14.92 15.56
C GLU A 103 -4.75 14.03 15.76
N LYS A 104 -5.77 14.12 14.89
CA LYS A 104 -6.92 13.22 14.93
C LYS A 104 -6.53 11.82 14.48
N ASN A 105 -7.24 10.82 15.03
CA ASN A 105 -7.06 9.44 14.56
C ASN A 105 -7.49 9.26 13.09
N TYR A 106 -7.06 8.15 12.47
CA TYR A 106 -7.29 7.95 11.04
C TYR A 106 -8.77 7.84 10.69
N ASP A 107 -9.61 7.24 11.52
CA ASP A 107 -11.04 7.09 11.23
C ASP A 107 -11.72 8.45 11.12
N GLU A 108 -11.41 9.39 12.01
CA GLU A 108 -11.93 10.76 11.94
C GLU A 108 -11.42 11.51 10.69
N ARG A 109 -10.15 11.36 10.35
CA ARG A 109 -9.58 11.96 9.13
C ARG A 109 -10.16 11.35 7.86
N LYS A 110 -10.37 10.04 7.85
CA LYS A 110 -11.00 9.32 6.73
C LYS A 110 -12.42 9.82 6.45
N GLU A 111 -13.17 10.14 7.50
CA GLU A 111 -14.50 10.76 7.37
C GLU A 111 -14.40 12.14 6.69
N ILE A 112 -13.47 12.98 7.09
CA ILE A 112 -13.23 14.29 6.47
C ILE A 112 -12.87 14.12 4.98
N TYR A 113 -11.99 13.19 4.64
CA TYR A 113 -11.59 12.92 3.27
C TYR A 113 -12.78 12.44 2.42
N ARG A 114 -13.60 11.56 2.97
CA ARG A 114 -14.83 11.08 2.31
C ARG A 114 -15.83 12.20 2.08
N MET A 115 -16.06 13.05 3.08
CA MET A 115 -16.99 14.18 2.99
C MET A 115 -16.54 15.24 2.00
N SER A 116 -15.25 15.40 1.78
CA SER A 116 -14.72 16.34 0.77
C SER A 116 -15.11 15.96 -0.66
N GLY A 117 -15.45 14.69 -0.90
CA GLY A 117 -15.74 14.16 -2.23
C GLY A 117 -14.53 14.09 -3.17
N ALA A 118 -13.34 14.50 -2.71
CA ALA A 118 -12.14 14.60 -3.54
C ALA A 118 -11.31 13.29 -3.55
N ILE A 119 -11.50 12.44 -2.54
CA ILE A 119 -10.89 11.09 -2.46
C ILE A 119 -12.00 10.06 -2.56
N VAL A 120 -12.04 9.30 -3.65
CA VAL A 120 -13.10 8.32 -3.90
C VAL A 120 -12.80 6.95 -3.34
N LYS A 121 -11.53 6.65 -3.08
CA LYS A 121 -11.12 5.35 -2.60
C LYS A 121 -9.80 5.41 -1.85
N SER A 122 -9.79 4.82 -0.66
CA SER A 122 -8.58 4.42 0.04
C SER A 122 -8.65 2.93 0.36
N ARG A 123 -7.52 2.26 0.37
CA ARG A 123 -7.39 0.86 0.77
C ARG A 123 -5.94 0.48 0.95
N ASN A 124 -5.70 -0.67 1.55
CA ASN A 124 -4.38 -1.26 1.64
C ASN A 124 -4.35 -2.70 1.12
N THR A 125 -3.14 -3.18 0.90
CA THR A 125 -2.84 -4.60 0.79
C THR A 125 -1.69 -4.90 1.74
N THR A 126 -1.87 -5.90 2.59
CA THR A 126 -0.97 -6.18 3.69
C THR A 126 -0.72 -7.67 3.80
N GLN A 127 0.51 -8.02 4.12
CA GLN A 127 0.90 -9.36 4.54
C GLN A 127 1.60 -9.27 5.90
N SER A 128 1.22 -10.13 6.82
CA SER A 128 1.91 -10.31 8.09
C SER A 128 2.19 -11.78 8.36
N ALA A 129 3.20 -12.04 9.16
CA ALA A 129 3.54 -13.41 9.60
C ALA A 129 4.20 -13.37 10.97
N ARG A 130 3.97 -14.44 11.75
CA ARG A 130 4.81 -14.74 12.92
C ARG A 130 5.95 -15.61 12.45
N CYS A 131 7.18 -15.21 12.74
CA CYS A 131 8.38 -15.91 12.32
C CYS A 131 8.52 -17.27 13.01
N ASP A 132 9.20 -18.20 12.35
CA ASP A 132 9.43 -19.56 12.83
C ASP A 132 10.18 -19.56 14.16
N LYS A 133 9.70 -20.38 15.10
CA LYS A 133 10.29 -20.50 16.44
C LYS A 133 11.72 -21.02 16.47
N ARG A 134 12.18 -21.65 15.37
CA ARG A 134 13.54 -22.19 15.20
C ARG A 134 14.53 -21.20 14.64
N GLY A 135 14.12 -19.94 14.40
CA GLY A 135 14.99 -18.91 13.85
C GLY A 135 15.24 -19.05 12.35
N LEU A 136 14.31 -19.65 11.60
CA LEU A 136 14.36 -19.64 10.14
C LEU A 136 13.97 -18.28 9.63
N TRP A 137 14.61 -17.84 8.55
CA TRP A 137 14.25 -16.61 7.87
C TRP A 137 12.79 -16.63 7.40
N SER A 138 12.08 -15.58 7.73
CA SER A 138 10.71 -15.32 7.27
C SER A 138 10.67 -13.98 6.54
N THR A 139 9.99 -13.94 5.42
CA THR A 139 9.82 -12.72 4.61
C THR A 139 8.36 -12.51 4.29
N VAL A 140 7.87 -11.28 4.45
CA VAL A 140 6.55 -10.84 4.01
C VAL A 140 6.70 -9.75 2.95
N VAL A 141 5.81 -9.74 1.97
CA VAL A 141 5.83 -8.80 0.85
C VAL A 141 4.42 -8.34 0.53
N ALA A 142 4.25 -7.04 0.34
CA ALA A 142 3.05 -6.44 -0.23
C ALA A 142 3.46 -5.57 -1.43
N ALA A 143 2.74 -5.63 -2.53
CA ALA A 143 3.09 -4.86 -3.72
C ALA A 143 1.87 -4.42 -4.54
N ALA A 144 1.96 -3.22 -5.11
CA ALA A 144 1.14 -2.76 -6.22
C ALA A 144 1.98 -2.85 -7.51
N VAL A 145 1.56 -3.69 -8.45
CA VAL A 145 2.30 -3.93 -9.70
C VAL A 145 1.61 -3.19 -10.83
N PHE A 146 2.37 -2.41 -11.59
CA PHE A 146 1.87 -1.69 -12.76
C PHE A 146 1.91 -2.60 -13.99
N LEU A 147 0.76 -2.75 -14.62
CA LEU A 147 0.60 -3.47 -15.88
C LEU A 147 0.45 -2.44 -17.00
N LEU A 148 1.42 -2.40 -17.90
CA LEU A 148 1.48 -1.50 -19.04
C LEU A 148 1.00 -2.20 -20.31
#